data_a03f04286ca74d54e732c59e6299c0e2
#
_entry.id   a03f04286ca74d54e732c59e6299c0e2
#
_cell.length_a   1.000
_cell.length_b   1.000
_cell.length_c   1.000
_cell.angle_alpha   90.00
_cell.angle_beta   90.00
_cell.angle_gamma   90.00
#
_symmetry.space_group_name_H-M   'P 1'
#
loop_
_entity.id
_entity.type
_entity.pdbx_description
1 polymer ?
#
loop_
_entity_poly.entity_id
_entity_poly.type
_entity_poly.pdbx_seq_one_letter_code
_entity_poly.pdbx_strand_id
1 'polypeptide(L)'
;MIVKYLLAALVAGVIAGGLVTVAQQAKVVPLILEAEKYETQPAAAHDHMSGLNLAIATPALAHDHAAMMAEGEAADGGMLFGVSRLTGTLLANLVAGCGFALILMAASLFAGQTVTVATGALWGAAAWLTFQLLPSIGLPPELPGFPAADLFERQMWWLGTVLASAAGLYLVVLRPEVWAKVAGLV
;
A
#
# COMPACT_ATOMS: atom_id res chain seq x y z
N MET A 1 -0.23 -32.69 -0.57
CA MET A 1 0.93 -31.80 -0.83
C MET A 1 0.56 -30.32 -0.72
N ILE A 2 -0.56 -29.87 -1.31
CA ILE A 2 -0.96 -28.44 -1.35
C ILE A 2 -1.12 -27.82 0.05
N VAL A 3 -1.64 -28.56 1.03
CA VAL A 3 -1.82 -28.09 2.42
C VAL A 3 -0.48 -27.66 3.06
N LYS A 4 0.61 -28.39 2.77
CA LYS A 4 1.94 -28.02 3.30
C LYS A 4 2.42 -26.68 2.73
N TYR A 5 2.18 -26.42 1.44
CA TYR A 5 2.53 -25.15 0.80
C TYR A 5 1.67 -23.99 1.34
N LEU A 6 0.37 -24.23 1.53
CA LEU A 6 -0.54 -23.23 2.14
C LEU A 6 -0.11 -22.87 3.56
N LEU A 7 0.17 -23.86 4.40
CA LEU A 7 0.64 -23.61 5.76
C LEU A 7 1.99 -22.88 5.78
N ALA A 8 2.92 -23.27 4.92
CA ALA A 8 4.21 -22.60 4.82
C ALA A 8 4.05 -21.14 4.39
N ALA A 9 3.19 -20.86 3.40
CA ALA A 9 2.90 -19.50 2.96
C ALA A 9 2.25 -18.66 4.08
N LEU A 10 1.27 -19.21 4.80
CA LEU A 10 0.63 -18.50 5.92
C LEU A 10 1.62 -18.20 7.04
N VAL A 11 2.43 -19.18 7.45
CA VAL A 11 3.47 -18.96 8.47
C VAL A 11 4.46 -17.89 8.03
N ALA A 12 4.95 -17.96 6.78
CA ALA A 12 5.85 -16.96 6.22
C ALA A 12 5.20 -15.57 6.19
N GLY A 13 3.90 -15.49 5.80
CA GLY A 13 3.14 -14.25 5.79
C GLY A 13 2.95 -13.63 7.16
N VAL A 14 2.67 -14.44 8.18
CA VAL A 14 2.57 -13.98 9.58
C VAL A 14 3.91 -13.43 10.08
N ILE A 15 5.01 -14.14 9.83
CA ILE A 15 6.35 -13.67 10.20
C ILE A 15 6.68 -12.36 9.48
N ALA A 16 6.45 -12.29 8.18
CA ALA A 16 6.71 -11.08 7.39
C ALA A 16 5.86 -9.89 7.87
N GLY A 17 4.56 -10.10 8.11
CA GLY A 17 3.66 -9.07 8.62
C GLY A 17 4.07 -8.55 10.00
N GLY A 18 4.50 -9.44 10.90
CA GLY A 18 5.04 -9.06 12.19
C GLY A 18 6.32 -8.22 12.09
N LEU A 19 7.28 -8.65 11.25
CA LEU A 19 8.52 -7.91 11.02
C LEU A 19 8.27 -6.52 10.39
N VAL A 20 7.35 -6.42 9.43
CA VAL A 20 6.95 -5.15 8.83
C VAL A 20 6.33 -4.23 9.88
N THR A 21 5.48 -4.75 10.77
CA THR A 21 4.90 -3.96 11.87
C THR A 21 5.97 -3.37 12.76
N VAL A 22 6.97 -4.15 13.16
CA VAL A 22 8.10 -3.65 13.96
C VAL A 22 8.87 -2.55 13.23
N ALA A 23 9.16 -2.76 11.94
CA ALA A 23 9.87 -1.76 11.14
C ALA A 23 9.06 -0.46 10.97
N GLN A 24 7.75 -0.58 10.74
CA GLN A 24 6.85 0.57 10.65
C GLN A 24 6.76 1.34 11.96
N GLN A 25 6.61 0.66 13.09
CA GLN A 25 6.58 1.32 14.40
C GLN A 25 7.88 2.07 14.70
N ALA A 26 9.02 1.52 14.30
CA ALA A 26 10.32 2.13 14.57
C ALA A 26 10.66 3.33 13.67
N LYS A 27 10.14 3.37 12.43
CA LYS A 27 10.56 4.36 11.43
C LYS A 27 9.41 5.12 10.79
N VAL A 28 8.31 4.46 10.44
CA VAL A 28 7.24 5.06 9.64
C VAL A 28 6.24 5.80 10.54
N VAL A 29 5.81 5.19 11.63
CA VAL A 29 4.82 5.78 12.55
C VAL A 29 5.28 7.13 13.11
N PRO A 30 6.53 7.31 13.56
CA PRO A 30 7.00 8.63 14.00
C PRO A 30 6.90 9.71 12.91
N LEU A 31 7.19 9.35 11.66
CA LEU A 31 7.09 10.28 10.52
C LEU A 31 5.64 10.63 10.19
N ILE A 32 4.73 9.67 10.30
CA ILE A 32 3.29 9.92 10.10
C ILE A 32 2.77 10.87 11.17
N LEU A 33 3.09 10.62 12.45
CA LEU A 33 2.70 11.50 13.56
C LEU A 33 3.29 12.92 13.43
N GLU A 34 4.47 13.04 12.84
CA GLU A 34 5.05 14.33 12.53
C GLU A 34 4.25 15.04 11.40
N ALA A 35 3.90 14.32 10.34
CA ALA A 35 3.13 14.85 9.22
C ALA A 35 1.70 15.27 9.65
N GLU A 36 1.03 14.52 10.50
CA GLU A 36 -0.30 14.82 11.04
C GLU A 36 -0.35 16.21 11.73
N LYS A 37 0.76 16.68 12.32
CA LYS A 37 0.83 18.01 12.92
C LYS A 37 0.66 19.12 11.90
N TYR A 38 1.06 18.91 10.66
CA TYR A 38 0.91 19.89 9.57
C TYR A 38 -0.48 19.87 8.96
N GLU A 39 -1.19 18.75 9.02
CA GLU A 39 -2.57 18.63 8.54
C GLU A 39 -3.57 19.27 9.52
N THR A 40 -3.28 19.19 10.82
CA THR A 40 -4.14 19.78 11.86
C THR A 40 -3.91 21.28 12.07
N GLN A 41 -2.83 21.86 11.54
CA GLN A 41 -2.68 23.31 11.54
C GLN A 41 -3.67 23.91 10.52
N PRO A 42 -4.57 24.84 10.93
CA PRO A 42 -5.39 25.55 9.98
C PRO A 42 -4.44 26.19 8.96
N ALA A 43 -4.60 25.85 7.69
CA ALA A 43 -3.89 26.56 6.63
C ALA A 43 -4.09 28.03 6.90
N ALA A 44 -2.99 28.78 7.13
CA ALA A 44 -3.04 30.21 7.29
C ALA A 44 -3.86 30.74 6.13
N ALA A 45 -5.01 31.32 6.40
CA ALA A 45 -5.93 31.78 5.40
C ALA A 45 -5.16 32.72 4.47
N HIS A 46 -4.73 32.21 3.34
CA HIS A 46 -4.35 33.05 2.23
C HIS A 46 -5.66 33.66 1.74
N ASP A 47 -5.88 34.85 2.24
CA ASP A 47 -6.99 35.75 1.91
C ASP A 47 -6.89 36.10 0.42
N HIS A 48 -7.29 35.17 -0.43
CA HIS A 48 -7.62 35.47 -1.81
C HIS A 48 -9.03 36.03 -1.81
N MET A 49 -9.11 37.32 -1.53
CA MET A 49 -10.25 38.18 -1.85
C MET A 49 -10.55 38.07 -3.34
N SER A 50 -11.32 37.09 -3.74
CA SER A 50 -12.08 37.11 -4.98
C SER A 50 -13.56 37.08 -4.60
N GLY A 51 -14.13 38.29 -4.55
CA GLY A 51 -15.56 38.49 -4.40
C GLY A 51 -16.31 37.88 -5.57
N LEU A 52 -16.97 36.80 -5.30
CA LEU A 52 -18.26 36.46 -5.88
C LEU A 52 -18.96 35.48 -4.94
N ASN A 53 -19.71 35.98 -3.99
CA ASN A 53 -20.66 35.22 -3.21
C ASN A 53 -21.76 34.71 -4.15
N LEU A 54 -21.60 33.50 -4.67
CA LEU A 54 -22.71 32.73 -5.19
C LEU A 54 -23.10 31.70 -4.14
N ALA A 55 -24.00 32.09 -3.27
CA ALA A 55 -24.58 31.24 -2.23
C ALA A 55 -25.50 30.18 -2.84
N ILE A 56 -24.93 29.13 -3.43
CA ILE A 56 -25.59 27.86 -3.71
C ILE A 56 -24.56 26.74 -3.61
N ALA A 57 -24.05 26.48 -2.43
CA ALA A 57 -23.52 25.20 -2.05
C ALA A 57 -23.70 25.09 -0.55
N THR A 58 -24.68 24.35 -0.15
CA THR A 58 -24.81 23.87 1.23
C THR A 58 -23.52 23.16 1.62
N PRO A 59 -22.85 23.54 2.73
CA PRO A 59 -21.76 22.76 3.27
C PRO A 59 -22.37 21.49 3.87
N ALA A 60 -22.62 20.50 3.02
CA ALA A 60 -23.08 19.21 3.46
C ALA A 60 -21.87 18.42 3.95
N LEU A 61 -21.87 18.12 5.26
CA LEU A 61 -21.22 16.97 5.89
C LEU A 61 -19.71 16.96 6.11
N ALA A 62 -18.97 18.04 5.89
CA ALA A 62 -17.54 18.09 6.27
C ALA A 62 -17.31 18.43 7.76
N HIS A 63 -18.34 18.87 8.49
CA HIS A 63 -18.19 19.32 9.87
C HIS A 63 -18.37 18.24 10.94
N ASP A 64 -19.02 17.11 10.62
CA ASP A 64 -19.25 16.08 11.63
C ASP A 64 -18.04 15.18 11.89
N HIS A 65 -17.11 15.08 10.94
CA HIS A 65 -15.87 14.33 11.18
C HIS A 65 -14.85 15.09 12.04
N ALA A 66 -14.83 16.42 11.97
CA ALA A 66 -13.95 17.23 12.81
C ALA A 66 -14.42 17.27 14.28
N ALA A 67 -15.73 17.24 14.53
CA ALA A 67 -16.29 17.20 15.87
C ALA A 67 -16.10 15.85 16.56
N MET A 68 -16.17 14.74 15.81
CA MET A 68 -15.87 13.40 16.34
C MET A 68 -14.38 13.19 16.62
N MET A 69 -13.49 13.95 15.96
CA MET A 69 -12.05 13.88 16.22
C MET A 69 -11.62 14.73 17.44
N ALA A 70 -12.40 15.75 17.81
CA ALA A 70 -12.05 16.65 18.94
C ALA A 70 -12.35 16.06 20.33
N GLU A 71 -13.20 15.06 20.47
CA GLU A 71 -13.48 14.38 21.73
C GLU A 71 -12.58 13.18 22.03
N GLY A 72 -11.62 12.85 21.13
CA GLY A 72 -10.69 11.73 21.26
C GLY A 72 -9.26 12.12 21.65
N GLU A 73 -9.00 13.33 22.12
CA GLU A 73 -7.63 13.86 22.30
C GLU A 73 -6.84 13.31 23.51
N ALA A 74 -7.26 12.22 24.11
CA ALA A 74 -6.50 11.56 25.17
C ALA A 74 -6.35 10.04 25.03
N ALA A 75 -6.77 9.44 23.94
CA ALA A 75 -6.60 8.01 23.70
C ALA A 75 -6.13 7.80 22.28
N ASP A 76 -4.85 7.35 22.15
CA ASP A 76 -4.28 6.55 21.09
C ASP A 76 -5.23 6.44 19.87
N GLY A 77 -5.09 7.35 18.87
CA GLY A 77 -6.04 7.62 17.79
C GLY A 77 -6.76 6.38 17.27
N GLY A 78 -7.96 6.15 17.82
CA GLY A 78 -8.71 4.92 17.63
C GLY A 78 -9.15 4.77 16.18
N MET A 79 -8.69 3.72 15.54
CA MET A 79 -9.26 3.28 14.27
C MET A 79 -10.70 2.80 14.46
N LEU A 80 -11.44 2.65 13.36
CA LEU A 80 -12.74 1.99 13.31
C LEU A 80 -12.82 0.82 14.31
N PHE A 81 -13.88 0.79 15.10
CA PHE A 81 -14.16 -0.23 16.14
C PHE A 81 -13.38 -0.13 17.47
N GLY A 82 -12.79 1.01 17.81
CA GLY A 82 -12.09 1.16 19.12
C GLY A 82 -10.80 0.35 19.23
N VAL A 83 -10.23 -0.06 18.10
CA VAL A 83 -8.96 -0.78 18.06
C VAL A 83 -7.82 0.22 18.08
N SER A 84 -6.78 0.00 18.90
CA SER A 84 -5.62 0.87 18.96
C SER A 84 -4.88 0.91 17.62
N ARG A 85 -4.21 2.03 17.30
CA ARG A 85 -3.43 2.19 16.06
C ARG A 85 -2.42 1.04 15.88
N LEU A 86 -1.74 0.62 16.93
CA LEU A 86 -0.80 -0.49 16.90
C LEU A 86 -1.47 -1.82 16.51
N THR A 87 -2.60 -2.12 17.14
CA THR A 87 -3.33 -3.36 16.88
C THR A 87 -3.90 -3.36 15.46
N GLY A 88 -4.45 -2.23 15.01
CA GLY A 88 -4.93 -2.07 13.63
C GLY A 88 -3.82 -2.28 12.60
N THR A 89 -2.66 -1.66 12.81
CA THR A 89 -1.49 -1.82 11.95
C THR A 89 -0.99 -3.27 11.93
N LEU A 90 -0.91 -3.92 13.10
CA LEU A 90 -0.50 -5.32 13.19
C LEU A 90 -1.46 -6.24 12.42
N LEU A 91 -2.76 -6.10 12.65
CA LEU A 91 -3.76 -6.92 11.95
C LEU A 91 -3.70 -6.70 10.43
N ALA A 92 -3.64 -5.45 9.98
CA ALA A 92 -3.52 -5.13 8.56
C ALA A 92 -2.26 -5.76 7.94
N ASN A 93 -1.12 -5.65 8.61
CA ASN A 93 0.15 -6.23 8.14
C ASN A 93 0.14 -7.76 8.13
N LEU A 94 -0.50 -8.41 9.13
CA LEU A 94 -0.65 -9.86 9.15
C LEU A 94 -1.52 -10.34 7.97
N VAL A 95 -2.66 -9.68 7.73
CA VAL A 95 -3.55 -10.00 6.60
C VAL A 95 -2.84 -9.77 5.26
N ALA A 96 -2.19 -8.62 5.09
CA ALA A 96 -1.44 -8.30 3.89
C ALA A 96 -0.27 -9.28 3.67
N GLY A 97 0.49 -9.58 4.72
CA GLY A 97 1.59 -10.52 4.67
C GLY A 97 1.15 -11.91 4.23
N CYS A 98 0.06 -12.43 4.82
CA CYS A 98 -0.52 -13.71 4.41
C CYS A 98 -1.03 -13.65 2.96
N GLY A 99 -1.70 -12.56 2.55
CA GLY A 99 -2.19 -12.38 1.19
C GLY A 99 -1.06 -12.41 0.16
N PHE A 100 0.00 -11.62 0.37
CA PHE A 100 1.16 -11.62 -0.53
C PHE A 100 1.92 -12.94 -0.54
N ALA A 101 2.04 -13.63 0.60
CA ALA A 101 2.66 -14.96 0.64
C ALA A 101 1.86 -15.99 -0.17
N LEU A 102 0.53 -15.94 -0.13
CA LEU A 102 -0.33 -16.80 -0.94
C LEU A 102 -0.23 -16.45 -2.43
N ILE A 103 -0.14 -15.17 -2.80
CA ILE A 103 0.08 -14.75 -4.19
C ILE A 103 1.42 -15.26 -4.70
N LEU A 104 2.50 -15.13 -3.92
CA LEU A 104 3.82 -15.65 -4.29
C LEU A 104 3.81 -17.18 -4.44
N MET A 105 3.13 -17.87 -3.54
CA MET A 105 2.96 -19.33 -3.66
C MET A 105 2.21 -19.68 -4.95
N ALA A 106 1.12 -19.01 -5.26
CA ALA A 106 0.37 -19.25 -6.48
C ALA A 106 1.24 -18.95 -7.72
N ALA A 107 1.97 -17.84 -7.73
CA ALA A 107 2.88 -17.48 -8.81
C ALA A 107 3.98 -18.53 -9.00
N SER A 108 4.55 -19.06 -7.90
CA SER A 108 5.57 -20.11 -7.97
C SER A 108 5.03 -21.41 -8.57
N LEU A 109 3.81 -21.79 -8.22
CA LEU A 109 3.14 -22.97 -8.78
C LEU A 109 2.86 -22.77 -10.28
N PHE A 110 2.37 -21.60 -10.67
CA PHE A 110 2.14 -21.25 -12.07
C PHE A 110 3.42 -21.26 -12.89
N ALA A 111 4.51 -20.75 -12.32
CA ALA A 111 5.83 -20.73 -12.95
C ALA A 111 6.50 -22.12 -12.99
N GLY A 112 5.97 -23.11 -12.29
CA GLY A 112 6.62 -24.42 -12.12
C GLY A 112 7.95 -24.34 -11.36
N GLN A 113 8.17 -23.25 -10.60
CA GLN A 113 9.41 -22.97 -9.86
C GLN A 113 9.12 -22.96 -8.36
N THR A 114 9.96 -23.64 -7.58
CA THR A 114 9.81 -23.66 -6.13
C THR A 114 10.53 -22.50 -5.48
N VAL A 115 9.86 -21.84 -4.52
CA VAL A 115 10.50 -20.88 -3.63
C VAL A 115 11.32 -21.65 -2.60
N THR A 116 12.63 -21.42 -2.61
CA THR A 116 13.57 -22.00 -1.66
C THR A 116 14.27 -20.91 -0.87
N VAL A 117 15.04 -21.28 0.16
CA VAL A 117 15.84 -20.29 0.91
C VAL A 117 16.83 -19.57 -0.01
N ALA A 118 17.42 -20.26 -0.99
CA ALA A 118 18.35 -19.67 -1.94
C ALA A 118 17.66 -18.71 -2.95
N THR A 119 16.46 -19.04 -3.41
CA THR A 119 15.72 -18.25 -4.40
C THR A 119 14.72 -17.28 -3.78
N GLY A 120 14.47 -17.37 -2.47
CA GLY A 120 13.46 -16.55 -1.77
C GLY A 120 13.70 -15.05 -1.90
N ALA A 121 14.95 -14.62 -1.82
CA ALA A 121 15.30 -13.20 -2.01
C ALA A 121 14.95 -12.71 -3.43
N LEU A 122 15.17 -13.53 -4.46
CA LEU A 122 14.82 -13.20 -5.84
C LEU A 122 13.31 -13.10 -6.03
N TRP A 123 12.55 -14.02 -5.44
CA TRP A 123 11.10 -13.99 -5.43
C TRP A 123 10.56 -12.73 -4.71
N GLY A 124 11.15 -12.39 -3.57
CA GLY A 124 10.83 -11.17 -2.83
C GLY A 124 11.15 -9.91 -3.62
N ALA A 125 12.31 -9.85 -4.27
CA ALA A 125 12.71 -8.74 -5.13
C ALA A 125 11.77 -8.59 -6.35
N ALA A 126 11.39 -9.69 -6.99
CA ALA A 126 10.43 -9.69 -8.09
C ALA A 126 9.05 -9.19 -7.65
N ALA A 127 8.58 -9.62 -6.49
CA ALA A 127 7.32 -9.12 -5.93
C ALA A 127 7.40 -7.63 -5.59
N TRP A 128 8.47 -7.18 -4.93
CA TRP A 128 8.66 -5.77 -4.61
C TRP A 128 8.72 -4.90 -5.87
N LEU A 129 9.44 -5.35 -6.90
CA LEU A 129 9.51 -4.68 -8.20
C LEU A 129 8.10 -4.53 -8.80
N THR A 130 7.32 -5.62 -8.83
CA THR A 130 6.00 -5.68 -9.47
C THR A 130 4.95 -4.88 -8.72
N PHE A 131 4.86 -5.03 -7.40
CA PHE A 131 3.75 -4.46 -6.60
C PHE A 131 4.05 -3.09 -6.03
N GLN A 132 5.33 -2.72 -5.89
CA GLN A 132 5.74 -1.49 -5.21
C GLN A 132 6.51 -0.56 -6.14
N LEU A 133 7.66 -0.98 -6.66
CA LEU A 133 8.57 -0.08 -7.37
C LEU A 133 7.98 0.43 -8.68
N LEU A 134 7.56 -0.45 -9.58
CA LEU A 134 7.08 -0.05 -10.90
C LEU A 134 5.79 0.79 -10.84
N PRO A 135 4.76 0.44 -10.03
CA PRO A 135 3.61 1.32 -9.88
C PRO A 135 3.95 2.69 -9.29
N SER A 136 4.92 2.78 -8.38
CA SER A 136 5.28 4.05 -7.74
C SER A 136 5.97 5.05 -8.67
N ILE A 137 6.52 4.60 -9.80
CA ILE A 137 7.17 5.49 -10.78
C ILE A 137 6.16 6.47 -11.39
N GLY A 138 4.91 6.04 -11.62
CA GLY A 138 3.85 6.90 -12.18
C GLY A 138 2.86 7.43 -11.14
N LEU A 139 3.01 7.06 -9.87
CA LEU A 139 2.17 7.52 -8.77
C LEU A 139 3.06 8.29 -7.77
N PRO A 140 3.20 9.61 -7.93
CA PRO A 140 3.96 10.40 -6.98
C PRO A 140 3.33 10.31 -5.59
N PRO A 141 4.14 10.41 -4.52
CA PRO A 141 3.63 10.44 -3.17
C PRO A 141 2.71 11.66 -2.97
N GLU A 142 1.60 11.45 -2.29
CA GLU A 142 0.74 12.55 -1.87
C GLU A 142 1.38 13.28 -0.69
N LEU A 143 1.47 14.59 -0.82
CA LEU A 143 2.00 15.44 0.23
C LEU A 143 0.84 15.98 1.07
N PRO A 144 1.01 16.13 2.38
CA PRO A 144 0.02 16.74 3.25
C PRO A 144 -0.41 18.12 2.72
N GLY A 145 -1.71 18.37 2.65
CA GLY A 145 -2.27 19.64 2.18
C GLY A 145 -2.30 19.85 0.65
N PHE A 146 -1.86 18.88 -0.14
CA PHE A 146 -1.98 18.92 -1.60
C PHE A 146 -3.17 18.09 -2.09
N PRO A 147 -3.83 18.50 -3.19
CA PRO A 147 -4.93 17.74 -3.75
C PRO A 147 -4.42 16.38 -4.25
N ALA A 148 -5.09 15.32 -3.83
CA ALA A 148 -4.82 13.96 -4.31
C ALA A 148 -5.43 13.77 -5.71
N ALA A 149 -4.78 12.93 -6.53
CA ALA A 149 -5.37 12.48 -7.79
C ALA A 149 -6.61 11.61 -7.53
N ASP A 150 -7.48 11.50 -8.53
CA ASP A 150 -8.69 10.67 -8.42
C ASP A 150 -8.35 9.22 -8.03
N LEU A 151 -9.07 8.69 -7.04
CA LEU A 151 -8.80 7.37 -6.47
C LEU A 151 -8.93 6.26 -7.51
N PHE A 152 -9.94 6.34 -8.38
CA PHE A 152 -10.16 5.31 -9.40
C PHE A 152 -9.04 5.30 -10.44
N GLU A 153 -8.57 6.46 -10.89
CA GLU A 153 -7.45 6.57 -11.84
C GLU A 153 -6.16 5.99 -11.23
N ARG A 154 -5.90 6.26 -9.97
CA ARG A 154 -4.75 5.71 -9.24
C ARG A 154 -4.82 4.20 -9.10
N GLN A 155 -6.00 3.65 -8.78
CA GLN A 155 -6.21 2.22 -8.69
C GLN A 155 -6.05 1.53 -10.04
N MET A 156 -6.56 2.12 -11.11
CA MET A 156 -6.41 1.59 -12.48
C MET A 156 -4.97 1.62 -12.96
N TRP A 157 -4.25 2.71 -12.67
CA TRP A 157 -2.80 2.79 -12.94
C TRP A 157 -2.03 1.70 -12.20
N TRP A 158 -2.27 1.56 -10.91
CA TRP A 158 -1.61 0.55 -10.09
C TRP A 158 -1.88 -0.86 -10.62
N LEU A 159 -3.14 -1.20 -10.86
CA LEU A 159 -3.54 -2.51 -11.35
C LEU A 159 -2.94 -2.81 -12.73
N GLY A 160 -3.03 -1.85 -13.65
CA GLY A 160 -2.46 -1.98 -15.00
C GLY A 160 -0.95 -2.21 -14.97
N THR A 161 -0.23 -1.42 -14.15
CA THR A 161 1.22 -1.55 -14.00
C THR A 161 1.61 -2.88 -13.35
N VAL A 162 0.88 -3.34 -12.33
CA VAL A 162 1.13 -4.64 -11.70
C VAL A 162 0.94 -5.79 -12.70
N LEU A 163 -0.13 -5.76 -13.48
CA LEU A 163 -0.38 -6.81 -14.48
C LEU A 163 0.67 -6.79 -15.59
N ALA A 164 1.03 -5.61 -16.11
CA ALA A 164 2.04 -5.47 -17.14
C ALA A 164 3.42 -5.93 -16.65
N SER A 165 3.84 -5.50 -15.46
CA SER A 165 5.13 -5.88 -14.87
C SER A 165 5.21 -7.36 -14.52
N ALA A 166 4.13 -7.97 -14.02
CA ALA A 166 4.07 -9.41 -13.79
C ALA A 166 4.20 -10.20 -15.09
N ALA A 167 3.50 -9.76 -16.15
CA ALA A 167 3.62 -10.37 -17.48
C ALA A 167 5.02 -10.19 -18.06
N GLY A 168 5.60 -9.00 -17.93
CA GLY A 168 6.98 -8.71 -18.37
C GLY A 168 8.00 -9.61 -17.67
N LEU A 169 7.93 -9.71 -16.33
CA LEU A 169 8.79 -10.63 -15.56
C LEU A 169 8.62 -12.09 -15.97
N TYR A 170 7.39 -12.52 -16.19
CA TYR A 170 7.11 -13.87 -16.69
C TYR A 170 7.81 -14.12 -18.03
N LEU A 171 7.72 -13.19 -18.99
CA LEU A 171 8.36 -13.31 -20.29
C LEU A 171 9.89 -13.31 -20.19
N VAL A 172 10.47 -12.42 -19.39
CA VAL A 172 11.93 -12.29 -19.25
C VAL A 172 12.55 -13.49 -18.55
N VAL A 173 11.90 -13.98 -17.48
CA VAL A 173 12.50 -15.01 -16.59
C VAL A 173 12.18 -16.41 -17.07
N LEU A 174 10.95 -16.66 -17.52
CA LEU A 174 10.46 -18.03 -17.78
C LEU A 174 10.44 -18.41 -19.25
N ARG A 175 10.54 -17.43 -20.17
CA ARG A 175 10.58 -17.75 -21.59
C ARG A 175 12.00 -17.74 -22.11
N PRO A 176 12.44 -18.83 -22.80
CA PRO A 176 13.78 -18.90 -23.37
C PRO A 176 13.96 -18.06 -24.63
N GLU A 177 12.85 -17.73 -25.35
CA GLU A 177 12.87 -17.09 -26.64
C GLU A 177 13.32 -15.63 -26.54
N VAL A 178 14.22 -15.20 -27.43
CA VAL A 178 14.77 -13.82 -27.43
C VAL A 178 13.66 -12.78 -27.61
N TRP A 179 12.68 -13.03 -28.50
CA TRP A 179 11.57 -12.12 -28.72
C TRP A 179 10.72 -11.89 -27.46
N ALA A 180 10.52 -12.95 -26.66
CA ALA A 180 9.77 -12.87 -25.40
C ALA A 180 10.50 -12.02 -24.37
N LYS A 181 11.82 -12.14 -24.28
CA LYS A 181 12.65 -11.31 -23.39
C LYS A 181 12.60 -9.84 -23.78
N VAL A 182 12.67 -9.56 -25.09
CA VAL A 182 12.55 -8.18 -25.59
C VAL A 182 11.16 -7.63 -25.29
N ALA A 183 10.10 -8.40 -25.58
CA ALA A 183 8.72 -7.98 -25.30
C ALA A 183 8.44 -7.77 -23.80
N GLY A 184 9.12 -8.49 -22.91
CA GLY A 184 8.96 -8.33 -21.48
C GLY A 184 9.73 -7.15 -20.87
N LEU A 185 10.62 -6.51 -21.63
CA LEU A 185 11.40 -5.34 -21.23
C LEU A 185 10.78 -4.01 -21.73
N VAL A 186 9.86 -4.07 -22.66
CA VAL A 186 9.14 -2.92 -23.23
C VAL A 186 7.79 -2.74 -22.55
#